data_91d6ec9f6e34d799344a3ba1dd6e5f13
#
_entry.id   91d6ec9f6e34d799344a3ba1dd6e5f13
#
_cell.length_a   1.000
_cell.length_b   1.000
_cell.length_c   1.000
_cell.angle_alpha   90.00
_cell.angle_beta   90.00
_cell.angle_gamma   90.00
#
_symmetry.space_group_name_H-M   'P 1'
#
loop_
_entity.id
_entity.type
_entity.pdbx_description
1 polymer ?
#
loop_
_entity_poly.entity_id
_entity_poly.type
_entity_poly.pdbx_seq_one_letter_code
_entity_poly.pdbx_strand_id
1 'polypeptide(L)'
;STQFADAIAPFTSVFEIANADPLEKAVAAIKSDVTYEEFNRSRGNGSLSAGLDLYNRFLLERKAEPTRDICYSTGYHSKFSRNRILFGAPGTGKSFTLNHEKDLLLADGGEYERVTFHPDYSYANFVGTYKPVPCKDSDGKDAITYSYVPGPFMRTYVKALQNSRTDAPNPFLLVIEEINRANVAAVFGDVFQLLDRGNDEVSEYPIQASEDIKKYLAGELGGNPDDYAEIRIPDNMFIWATMNSADQGVFPMDTAFKRRWDFTYLGIDDSEAGIVGKKVILGQGDYRRIVEWNALRKAINNELLTYKVNEDKLMGPYFISKKNLPEDEMIDPAVFARIFKNKVIMYLFDDAAKQKRITLFGGCDEKAKNQYSKICREFDTKGVYIFCEGISSQFIDNAPEDDGE
;
A
#
# COMPACT_ATOMS: atom_id res chain seq x y z
N SER A 1 44.13 -11.84 -0.87
CA SER A 1 44.18 -10.41 -1.30
C SER A 1 45.55 -9.79 -1.07
N THR A 2 46.29 -10.08 0.00
CA THR A 2 47.65 -9.53 0.25
C THR A 2 48.68 -9.96 -0.79
N GLN A 3 48.55 -11.11 -1.42
CA GLN A 3 49.51 -11.62 -2.41
C GLN A 3 49.50 -10.86 -3.74
N PHE A 4 48.37 -10.23 -4.09
CA PHE A 4 48.23 -9.46 -5.33
C PHE A 4 47.88 -7.97 -5.03
N ALA A 5 48.34 -7.44 -3.91
CA ALA A 5 48.02 -6.10 -3.44
C ALA A 5 48.42 -5.02 -4.48
N ASP A 6 49.60 -5.16 -5.08
CA ASP A 6 50.08 -4.18 -6.06
C ASP A 6 49.25 -4.20 -7.37
N ALA A 7 48.69 -5.34 -7.75
CA ALA A 7 47.88 -5.49 -8.95
C ALA A 7 46.48 -4.85 -8.83
N ILE A 8 46.01 -4.64 -7.61
CA ILE A 8 44.68 -4.06 -7.33
C ILE A 8 44.76 -2.67 -6.72
N ALA A 9 45.96 -2.10 -6.50
CA ALA A 9 46.09 -0.77 -5.92
C ALA A 9 45.35 0.31 -6.75
N PRO A 10 44.67 1.29 -6.15
CA PRO A 10 44.63 1.61 -4.74
C PRO A 10 43.59 0.84 -3.90
N PHE A 11 42.94 -0.17 -4.45
CA PHE A 11 41.92 -0.95 -3.76
C PHE A 11 42.54 -2.02 -2.85
N THR A 12 41.81 -2.40 -1.79
CA THR A 12 42.25 -3.46 -0.84
C THR A 12 41.66 -4.83 -1.23
N SER A 13 40.65 -4.85 -2.10
CA SER A 13 40.03 -6.06 -2.65
C SER A 13 39.58 -5.85 -4.08
N VAL A 14 39.57 -6.91 -4.90
CA VAL A 14 39.04 -6.90 -6.27
C VAL A 14 37.57 -6.51 -6.28
N PHE A 15 36.80 -6.85 -5.24
CA PHE A 15 35.38 -6.55 -5.12
C PHE A 15 35.07 -5.08 -4.79
N GLU A 16 36.09 -4.28 -4.49
CA GLU A 16 35.97 -2.82 -4.34
C GLU A 16 36.03 -2.10 -5.68
N ILE A 17 36.47 -2.80 -6.74
CA ILE A 17 36.60 -2.24 -8.08
C ILE A 17 35.21 -2.29 -8.75
N ALA A 18 34.48 -1.21 -8.69
CA ALA A 18 33.09 -1.13 -9.18
C ALA A 18 32.97 -0.92 -10.71
N ASN A 19 34.08 -0.72 -11.43
CA ASN A 19 34.09 -0.46 -12.87
C ASN A 19 34.88 -1.52 -13.63
N ALA A 20 34.41 -1.86 -14.84
CA ALA A 20 35.00 -2.92 -15.69
C ALA A 20 36.44 -2.60 -16.11
N ASP A 21 36.75 -1.37 -16.57
CA ASP A 21 38.08 -1.03 -17.10
C ASP A 21 39.22 -1.15 -16.06
N PRO A 22 39.06 -0.63 -14.80
CA PRO A 22 40.04 -0.88 -13.76
C PRO A 22 40.12 -2.37 -13.37
N LEU A 23 38.99 -3.08 -13.39
CA LEU A 23 38.98 -4.50 -13.07
C LEU A 23 39.69 -5.33 -14.12
N GLU A 24 39.50 -5.07 -15.42
CA GLU A 24 40.22 -5.76 -16.50
C GLU A 24 41.74 -5.62 -16.37
N LYS A 25 42.21 -4.39 -16.06
CA LYS A 25 43.63 -4.14 -15.82
C LYS A 25 44.14 -4.91 -14.59
N ALA A 26 43.39 -4.88 -13.51
CA ALA A 26 43.72 -5.62 -12.26
C ALA A 26 43.73 -7.13 -12.51
N VAL A 27 42.72 -7.69 -13.19
CA VAL A 27 42.65 -9.11 -13.54
C VAL A 27 43.81 -9.51 -14.46
N ALA A 28 44.15 -8.71 -15.46
CA ALA A 28 45.31 -8.96 -16.35
C ALA A 28 46.60 -8.98 -15.54
N ALA A 29 46.80 -8.01 -14.63
CA ALA A 29 48.00 -7.92 -13.80
C ALA A 29 48.05 -9.13 -12.81
N ILE A 30 46.96 -9.54 -12.21
CA ILE A 30 46.89 -10.73 -11.35
C ILE A 30 47.24 -12.00 -12.17
N LYS A 31 46.65 -12.18 -13.33
CA LYS A 31 46.86 -13.37 -14.17
C LYS A 31 48.29 -13.43 -14.78
N SER A 32 48.99 -12.29 -14.90
CA SER A 32 50.37 -12.24 -15.37
C SER A 32 51.42 -12.47 -14.28
N ASP A 33 51.01 -12.53 -13.00
CA ASP A 33 51.91 -12.81 -11.86
C ASP A 33 52.39 -14.26 -11.94
N VAL A 34 53.71 -14.45 -11.76
CA VAL A 34 54.36 -15.78 -11.90
C VAL A 34 53.85 -16.79 -10.83
N THR A 35 53.25 -16.33 -9.75
CA THR A 35 52.68 -17.19 -8.70
C THR A 35 51.20 -17.49 -8.88
N TYR A 36 50.56 -16.88 -9.86
CA TYR A 36 49.12 -16.97 -10.06
C TYR A 36 48.65 -18.39 -10.33
N GLU A 37 49.28 -19.11 -11.26
CA GLU A 37 48.89 -20.47 -11.62
C GLU A 37 49.03 -21.42 -10.47
N GLU A 38 50.12 -21.35 -9.70
CA GLU A 38 50.33 -22.16 -8.53
C GLU A 38 49.31 -21.88 -7.45
N PHE A 39 49.04 -20.58 -7.17
CA PHE A 39 48.02 -20.14 -6.22
C PHE A 39 46.62 -20.59 -6.61
N ASN A 40 46.24 -20.41 -7.87
CA ASN A 40 44.92 -20.78 -8.39
C ASN A 40 44.68 -22.31 -8.33
N ARG A 41 45.75 -23.09 -8.55
CA ARG A 41 45.70 -24.56 -8.48
C ARG A 41 45.73 -25.07 -7.04
N SER A 42 46.54 -24.51 -6.17
CA SER A 42 46.77 -25.01 -4.81
C SER A 42 45.63 -24.64 -3.83
N ARG A 43 44.98 -23.48 -4.01
CA ARG A 43 43.99 -22.96 -3.05
C ARG A 43 42.55 -23.01 -3.54
N GLY A 44 42.27 -23.37 -4.76
CA GLY A 44 40.88 -23.25 -5.24
C GLY A 44 40.54 -24.07 -6.49
N ASN A 45 41.44 -24.93 -6.96
CA ASN A 45 41.21 -25.76 -8.13
C ASN A 45 40.59 -25.01 -9.33
N GLY A 46 41.08 -23.77 -9.58
CA GLY A 46 40.58 -22.90 -10.65
C GLY A 46 39.46 -21.90 -10.21
N SER A 47 38.98 -21.98 -8.99
CA SER A 47 37.86 -21.14 -8.54
C SER A 47 38.20 -19.65 -8.48
N LEU A 48 39.47 -19.26 -8.28
CA LEU A 48 39.88 -17.86 -8.33
C LEU A 48 39.72 -17.28 -9.74
N SER A 49 40.18 -18.00 -10.77
CA SER A 49 39.99 -17.58 -12.16
C SER A 49 38.51 -17.46 -12.50
N ALA A 50 37.72 -18.50 -12.18
CA ALA A 50 36.29 -18.51 -12.46
C ALA A 50 35.55 -17.35 -11.75
N GLY A 51 35.94 -17.02 -10.50
CA GLY A 51 35.38 -15.91 -9.73
C GLY A 51 35.71 -14.55 -10.34
N LEU A 52 36.98 -14.36 -10.75
CA LEU A 52 37.39 -13.12 -11.42
C LEU A 52 36.71 -12.93 -12.79
N ASP A 53 36.59 -14.02 -13.56
CA ASP A 53 35.94 -13.98 -14.88
C ASP A 53 34.44 -13.74 -14.74
N LEU A 54 33.77 -14.34 -13.73
CA LEU A 54 32.36 -14.08 -13.43
C LEU A 54 32.12 -12.65 -12.99
N TYR A 55 32.97 -12.12 -12.12
CA TYR A 55 32.83 -10.73 -11.65
C TYR A 55 33.11 -9.72 -12.77
N ASN A 56 34.12 -9.99 -13.60
CA ASN A 56 34.39 -9.16 -14.78
C ASN A 56 33.20 -9.19 -15.77
N ARG A 57 32.61 -10.37 -16.03
CA ARG A 57 31.42 -10.49 -16.85
C ARG A 57 30.26 -9.71 -16.27
N PHE A 58 30.03 -9.81 -14.97
CA PHE A 58 28.99 -9.05 -14.28
C PHE A 58 29.15 -7.53 -14.45
N LEU A 59 30.38 -6.99 -14.31
CA LEU A 59 30.63 -5.57 -14.52
C LEU A 59 30.54 -5.16 -16.00
N LEU A 60 30.91 -6.03 -16.93
CA LEU A 60 30.76 -5.78 -18.36
C LEU A 60 29.28 -5.80 -18.78
N GLU A 61 28.48 -6.71 -18.23
CA GLU A 61 27.03 -6.75 -18.44
C GLU A 61 26.37 -5.48 -17.88
N ARG A 62 26.79 -5.01 -16.68
CA ARG A 62 26.36 -3.71 -16.15
C ARG A 62 26.80 -2.51 -17.02
N LYS A 63 27.93 -2.60 -17.70
CA LYS A 63 28.43 -1.56 -18.61
C LYS A 63 27.78 -1.62 -19.99
N ALA A 64 27.27 -2.79 -20.40
CA ALA A 64 26.60 -2.99 -21.68
C ALA A 64 25.15 -2.50 -21.71
N GLU A 65 24.53 -2.22 -20.55
CA GLU A 65 23.33 -1.41 -20.54
C GLU A 65 23.69 0.00 -20.97
N PRO A 66 23.11 0.49 -22.08
CA PRO A 66 23.39 1.85 -22.53
C PRO A 66 23.00 2.78 -21.38
N THR A 67 23.97 3.52 -20.84
CA THR A 67 23.73 4.61 -19.90
C THR A 67 23.05 5.74 -20.69
N ARG A 68 21.77 5.55 -21.03
CA ARG A 68 20.94 6.69 -21.40
C ARG A 68 20.89 7.57 -20.15
N ASP A 69 21.03 8.87 -20.37
CA ASP A 69 20.79 9.85 -19.32
C ASP A 69 19.44 9.59 -18.68
N ILE A 70 19.31 9.93 -17.40
CA ILE A 70 18.03 9.84 -16.69
C ILE A 70 16.98 10.59 -17.50
N CYS A 71 15.93 9.89 -17.87
CA CYS A 71 14.80 10.45 -18.58
C CYS A 71 13.61 10.55 -17.62
N TYR A 72 13.31 11.74 -17.13
CA TYR A 72 12.13 11.96 -16.30
C TYR A 72 10.82 11.94 -17.11
N SER A 73 10.89 12.39 -18.39
CA SER A 73 9.74 12.37 -19.31
C SER A 73 9.92 11.22 -20.31
N THR A 74 9.38 10.06 -19.96
CA THR A 74 9.48 8.84 -20.78
C THR A 74 8.47 8.83 -21.92
N GLY A 75 7.47 9.72 -21.90
CA GLY A 75 6.31 9.71 -22.78
C GLY A 75 5.31 8.61 -22.44
N TYR A 76 5.35 8.06 -21.23
CA TYR A 76 4.38 7.08 -20.81
C TYR A 76 2.98 7.69 -20.64
N HIS A 77 2.01 7.19 -21.41
CA HIS A 77 0.62 7.65 -21.35
C HIS A 77 -0.25 6.71 -20.55
N SER A 78 -1.07 7.29 -19.69
CA SER A 78 -2.07 6.54 -18.92
C SER A 78 -3.36 7.35 -18.80
N LYS A 79 -4.49 6.65 -18.73
CA LYS A 79 -5.79 7.24 -18.38
C LYS A 79 -5.92 7.54 -16.88
N PHE A 80 -5.03 7.01 -16.07
CA PHE A 80 -5.04 7.16 -14.63
C PHE A 80 -4.15 8.32 -14.18
N SER A 81 -4.60 9.07 -13.19
CA SER A 81 -3.83 10.13 -12.56
C SER A 81 -2.60 9.58 -11.85
N ARG A 82 -1.49 10.32 -11.91
CA ARG A 82 -0.21 9.92 -11.28
C ARG A 82 -0.32 9.90 -9.77
N ASN A 83 -0.90 10.93 -9.18
CA ASN A 83 -1.11 11.03 -7.74
C ASN A 83 -2.60 10.96 -7.46
N ARG A 84 -3.08 9.92 -6.76
CA ARG A 84 -4.51 9.69 -6.57
C ARG A 84 -4.84 9.20 -5.16
N ILE A 85 -5.93 9.71 -4.58
CA ILE A 85 -6.48 9.23 -3.31
C ILE A 85 -7.90 8.75 -3.53
N LEU A 86 -8.16 7.47 -3.23
CA LEU A 86 -9.50 6.91 -3.16
C LEU A 86 -10.02 7.07 -1.73
N PHE A 87 -11.16 7.72 -1.58
CA PHE A 87 -11.75 7.94 -0.26
C PHE A 87 -13.26 7.66 -0.26
N GLY A 88 -13.83 7.50 0.93
CA GLY A 88 -15.25 7.18 1.13
C GLY A 88 -15.47 6.46 2.44
N ALA A 89 -16.73 6.16 2.73
CA ALA A 89 -17.16 5.46 3.94
C ALA A 89 -16.54 4.05 4.10
N PRO A 90 -16.51 3.48 5.29
CA PRO A 90 -16.04 2.12 5.50
C PRO A 90 -16.91 1.11 4.75
N GLY A 91 -16.27 0.18 4.04
CA GLY A 91 -16.97 -0.86 3.27
C GLY A 91 -17.47 -0.45 1.88
N THR A 92 -17.08 0.72 1.33
CA THR A 92 -17.42 1.13 -0.05
C THR A 92 -16.61 0.41 -1.12
N GLY A 93 -15.58 -0.38 -0.75
CA GLY A 93 -14.79 -1.14 -1.72
C GLY A 93 -13.50 -0.46 -2.16
N LYS A 94 -13.01 0.58 -1.47
CA LYS A 94 -11.80 1.35 -1.84
C LYS A 94 -10.62 0.47 -2.25
N SER A 95 -10.19 -0.45 -1.39
CA SER A 95 -9.04 -1.32 -1.69
C SER A 95 -9.32 -2.31 -2.83
N PHE A 96 -10.57 -2.71 -3.03
CA PHE A 96 -10.96 -3.56 -4.16
C PHE A 96 -10.85 -2.79 -5.47
N THR A 97 -11.41 -1.59 -5.53
CA THR A 97 -11.34 -0.70 -6.71
C THR A 97 -9.89 -0.37 -7.04
N LEU A 98 -9.09 0.02 -6.02
CA LEU A 98 -7.67 0.32 -6.20
C LEU A 98 -6.91 -0.90 -6.75
N ASN A 99 -7.18 -2.10 -6.24
CA ASN A 99 -6.54 -3.32 -6.75
C ASN A 99 -6.91 -3.62 -8.19
N HIS A 100 -8.19 -3.49 -8.54
CA HIS A 100 -8.65 -3.72 -9.91
C HIS A 100 -8.00 -2.71 -10.88
N GLU A 101 -7.98 -1.44 -10.54
CA GLU A 101 -7.38 -0.40 -11.37
C GLU A 101 -5.85 -0.52 -11.43
N LYS A 102 -5.20 -0.95 -10.35
CA LYS A 102 -3.78 -1.33 -10.34
C LYS A 102 -3.50 -2.45 -11.36
N ASP A 103 -4.34 -3.50 -11.38
CA ASP A 103 -4.16 -4.60 -12.33
C ASP A 103 -4.35 -4.13 -13.78
N LEU A 104 -5.25 -3.17 -14.01
CA LEU A 104 -5.40 -2.52 -15.32
C LEU A 104 -4.20 -1.65 -15.69
N LEU A 105 -3.64 -0.90 -14.74
CA LEU A 105 -2.46 -0.06 -14.97
C LEU A 105 -1.24 -0.90 -15.34
N LEU A 106 -1.07 -2.05 -14.70
CA LEU A 106 0.09 -2.93 -14.85
C LEU A 106 -0.12 -4.06 -15.86
N ALA A 107 -1.20 -4.04 -16.64
CA ALA A 107 -1.56 -5.13 -17.56
C ALA A 107 -0.47 -5.43 -18.60
N ASP A 108 0.21 -4.39 -19.08
CA ASP A 108 1.25 -4.50 -20.12
C ASP A 108 2.66 -4.52 -19.53
N GLY A 109 2.81 -4.57 -18.20
CA GLY A 109 4.08 -4.60 -17.49
C GLY A 109 4.17 -3.55 -16.38
N GLY A 110 5.32 -3.51 -15.71
CA GLY A 110 5.56 -2.64 -14.56
C GLY A 110 5.46 -3.36 -13.22
N GLU A 111 5.66 -2.63 -12.16
CA GLU A 111 5.69 -3.19 -10.80
C GLU A 111 4.96 -2.28 -9.82
N TYR A 112 4.58 -2.83 -8.68
CA TYR A 112 4.05 -2.03 -7.58
C TYR A 112 4.67 -2.42 -6.24
N GLU A 113 4.67 -1.45 -5.33
CA GLU A 113 4.95 -1.67 -3.92
C GLU A 113 3.77 -1.16 -3.10
N ARG A 114 3.44 -1.84 -2.00
CA ARG A 114 2.32 -1.48 -1.12
C ARG A 114 2.80 -1.31 0.30
N VAL A 115 2.36 -0.22 0.93
CA VAL A 115 2.63 0.10 2.33
C VAL A 115 1.35 0.54 3.03
N THR A 116 1.32 0.40 4.34
CA THR A 116 0.23 0.89 5.19
C THR A 116 0.80 1.92 6.16
N PHE A 117 0.22 3.11 6.17
CA PHE A 117 0.62 4.13 7.13
C PHE A 117 0.02 3.84 8.51
N HIS A 118 0.75 4.21 9.54
CA HIS A 118 0.37 4.12 10.95
C HIS A 118 0.94 5.34 11.71
N PRO A 119 0.49 5.65 12.93
CA PRO A 119 0.86 6.88 13.62
C PRO A 119 2.37 7.14 13.75
N ASP A 120 3.17 6.07 13.90
CA ASP A 120 4.62 6.16 14.04
C ASP A 120 5.37 6.08 12.69
N TYR A 121 4.68 6.12 11.56
CA TYR A 121 5.31 6.09 10.23
C TYR A 121 6.02 7.42 9.97
N SER A 122 7.28 7.36 9.54
CA SER A 122 8.16 8.52 9.44
C SER A 122 8.80 8.67 8.06
N TYR A 123 9.43 9.81 7.79
CA TYR A 123 10.26 10.03 6.61
C TYR A 123 11.32 8.95 6.42
N ALA A 124 11.98 8.55 7.51
CA ALA A 124 12.97 7.48 7.49
C ALA A 124 12.40 6.10 7.05
N ASN A 125 11.12 5.84 7.34
CA ASN A 125 10.45 4.63 6.87
C ASN A 125 10.02 4.75 5.42
N PHE A 126 9.63 5.94 4.97
CA PHE A 126 9.06 6.20 3.65
C PHE A 126 10.12 6.42 2.58
N VAL A 127 11.05 7.33 2.82
CA VAL A 127 12.12 7.70 1.89
C VAL A 127 13.35 6.83 2.12
N GLY A 128 13.81 6.74 3.35
CA GLY A 128 14.96 5.94 3.74
C GLY A 128 15.84 6.65 4.75
N THR A 129 16.79 5.93 5.29
CA THR A 129 17.75 6.44 6.27
C THR A 129 18.96 5.53 6.40
N TYR A 130 20.07 6.04 6.94
CA TYR A 130 21.20 5.25 7.38
C TYR A 130 20.84 4.41 8.60
N LYS A 131 21.11 3.11 8.52
CA LYS A 131 20.89 2.15 9.60
C LYS A 131 22.10 1.25 9.78
N PRO A 132 22.36 0.75 11.00
CA PRO A 132 23.27 -0.36 11.20
C PRO A 132 22.70 -1.61 10.51
N VAL A 133 23.50 -2.25 9.67
CA VAL A 133 23.16 -3.50 9.00
C VAL A 133 24.20 -4.56 9.30
N PRO A 134 23.80 -5.82 9.51
CA PRO A 134 24.74 -6.91 9.67
C PRO A 134 25.57 -7.09 8.40
N CYS A 135 26.87 -7.28 8.59
CA CYS A 135 27.81 -7.61 7.50
C CYS A 135 28.81 -8.67 7.99
N LYS A 136 29.64 -9.13 7.07
CA LYS A 136 30.82 -9.92 7.44
C LYS A 136 32.06 -9.04 7.28
N ASP A 137 32.96 -9.08 8.26
CA ASP A 137 34.25 -8.41 8.14
C ASP A 137 35.20 -9.18 7.18
N SER A 138 36.42 -8.68 7.01
CA SER A 138 37.45 -9.30 6.17
C SER A 138 37.81 -10.73 6.59
N ASP A 139 37.59 -11.09 7.85
CA ASP A 139 37.85 -12.40 8.44
C ASP A 139 36.61 -13.33 8.39
N GLY A 140 35.46 -12.85 7.82
CA GLY A 140 34.21 -13.60 7.77
C GLY A 140 33.42 -13.63 9.07
N LYS A 141 33.82 -12.83 10.09
CA LYS A 141 33.11 -12.70 11.36
C LYS A 141 31.95 -11.73 11.23
N ASP A 142 30.94 -11.91 12.09
CA ASP A 142 29.80 -11.00 12.15
C ASP A 142 30.27 -9.61 12.60
N ALA A 143 29.92 -8.62 11.81
CA ALA A 143 30.20 -7.22 12.04
C ALA A 143 28.96 -6.37 11.73
N ILE A 144 29.00 -5.11 12.08
CA ILE A 144 27.94 -4.14 11.78
C ILE A 144 28.55 -3.01 10.96
N THR A 145 27.94 -2.74 9.81
CA THR A 145 28.23 -1.54 9.03
C THR A 145 27.02 -0.61 9.02
N TYR A 146 27.22 0.62 8.61
CA TYR A 146 26.14 1.55 8.38
C TYR A 146 25.90 1.68 6.87
N SER A 147 24.68 1.49 6.43
CA SER A 147 24.30 1.71 5.04
C SER A 147 22.96 2.44 4.92
N TYR A 148 22.77 3.13 3.80
CA TYR A 148 21.48 3.70 3.48
C TYR A 148 20.49 2.57 3.16
N VAL A 149 19.38 2.54 3.88
CA VAL A 149 18.29 1.57 3.66
C VAL A 149 17.12 2.35 3.05
N PRO A 150 16.83 2.13 1.75
CA PRO A 150 15.77 2.85 1.06
C PRO A 150 14.39 2.46 1.60
N GLY A 151 13.53 3.46 1.74
CA GLY A 151 12.10 3.26 1.96
C GLY A 151 11.36 2.90 0.68
N PRO A 152 10.05 2.60 0.77
CA PRO A 152 9.24 2.22 -0.39
C PRO A 152 9.19 3.29 -1.48
N PHE A 153 9.18 4.57 -1.11
CA PHE A 153 9.24 5.66 -2.08
C PHE A 153 10.52 5.57 -2.92
N MET A 154 11.69 5.47 -2.27
CA MET A 154 12.98 5.42 -2.99
C MET A 154 13.15 4.13 -3.80
N ARG A 155 12.65 2.99 -3.30
CA ARG A 155 12.68 1.74 -4.09
C ARG A 155 11.85 1.83 -5.36
N THR A 156 10.62 2.36 -5.26
CA THR A 156 9.75 2.56 -6.42
C THR A 156 10.34 3.59 -7.38
N TYR A 157 10.89 4.67 -6.84
CA TYR A 157 11.54 5.74 -7.60
C TYR A 157 12.73 5.22 -8.43
N VAL A 158 13.63 4.46 -7.81
CA VAL A 158 14.79 3.88 -8.51
C VAL A 158 14.35 2.95 -9.64
N LYS A 159 13.37 2.08 -9.41
CA LYS A 159 12.83 1.19 -10.45
C LYS A 159 12.22 1.96 -11.62
N ALA A 160 11.48 3.03 -11.34
CA ALA A 160 10.92 3.89 -12.37
C ALA A 160 12.03 4.56 -13.21
N LEU A 161 13.09 5.05 -12.57
CA LEU A 161 14.24 5.64 -13.26
C LEU A 161 15.08 4.61 -14.03
N GLN A 162 15.26 3.40 -13.52
CA GLN A 162 15.92 2.31 -14.25
C GLN A 162 15.15 2.00 -15.53
N ASN A 163 13.84 1.89 -15.44
CA ASN A 163 13.00 1.61 -16.60
C ASN A 163 12.90 2.81 -17.56
N SER A 164 13.00 4.05 -17.10
CA SER A 164 12.97 5.25 -17.95
C SER A 164 14.10 5.29 -19.00
N ARG A 165 15.14 4.48 -18.78
CA ARG A 165 16.28 4.33 -19.70
C ARG A 165 16.04 3.29 -20.79
N THR A 166 14.90 2.62 -20.79
CA THR A 166 14.53 1.59 -21.77
C THR A 166 13.70 2.17 -22.91
N ASP A 167 13.56 1.43 -24.02
CA ASP A 167 12.71 1.80 -25.15
C ASP A 167 11.22 1.51 -24.89
N ALA A 168 10.92 0.78 -23.82
CA ALA A 168 9.56 0.38 -23.43
C ALA A 168 9.27 0.86 -22.00
N PRO A 169 8.85 2.11 -21.79
CA PRO A 169 8.52 2.63 -20.47
C PRO A 169 7.30 1.91 -19.90
N ASN A 170 7.45 1.41 -18.68
CA ASN A 170 6.41 0.74 -17.91
C ASN A 170 6.04 1.58 -16.67
N PRO A 171 4.82 1.44 -16.13
CA PRO A 171 4.41 2.12 -14.91
C PRO A 171 4.99 1.48 -13.65
N PHE A 172 5.35 2.32 -12.68
CA PHE A 172 5.77 1.90 -11.34
C PHE A 172 4.87 2.55 -10.31
N LEU A 173 4.16 1.75 -9.53
CA LEU A 173 3.11 2.20 -8.63
C LEU A 173 3.49 2.00 -7.18
N LEU A 174 3.46 3.08 -6.40
CA LEU A 174 3.46 3.02 -4.94
C LEU A 174 2.02 3.14 -4.41
N VAL A 175 1.55 2.11 -3.72
CA VAL A 175 0.25 2.09 -3.06
C VAL A 175 0.41 2.38 -1.57
N ILE A 176 -0.30 3.39 -1.08
CA ILE A 176 -0.31 3.78 0.33
C ILE A 176 -1.71 3.52 0.90
N GLU A 177 -1.85 2.51 1.74
CA GLU A 177 -3.09 2.28 2.47
C GLU A 177 -3.16 3.17 3.70
N GLU A 178 -4.38 3.72 3.98
CA GLU A 178 -4.66 4.53 5.17
C GLU A 178 -3.73 5.76 5.30
N ILE A 179 -3.56 6.52 4.21
CA ILE A 179 -2.60 7.63 4.14
C ILE A 179 -2.74 8.64 5.30
N ASN A 180 -3.95 8.87 5.79
CA ASN A 180 -4.25 9.80 6.87
C ASN A 180 -4.02 9.25 8.28
N ARG A 181 -3.55 7.99 8.42
CA ARG A 181 -3.16 7.44 9.73
C ARG A 181 -1.79 7.89 10.19
N ALA A 182 -0.99 8.51 9.33
CA ALA A 182 0.26 9.16 9.69
C ALA A 182 0.18 10.67 9.45
N ASN A 183 1.08 11.42 10.06
CA ASN A 183 1.27 12.82 9.73
C ASN A 183 1.95 12.91 8.35
N VAL A 184 1.13 13.05 7.29
CA VAL A 184 1.59 13.02 5.89
C VAL A 184 2.65 14.07 5.58
N ALA A 185 2.54 15.27 6.16
CA ALA A 185 3.54 16.32 5.96
C ALA A 185 4.91 15.91 6.51
N ALA A 186 4.95 15.26 7.68
CA ALA A 186 6.19 14.76 8.26
C ALA A 186 6.75 13.53 7.54
N VAL A 187 5.87 12.65 7.03
CA VAL A 187 6.27 11.44 6.29
C VAL A 187 6.86 11.78 4.93
N PHE A 188 6.24 12.69 4.19
CA PHE A 188 6.72 13.09 2.87
C PHE A 188 7.91 14.06 2.96
N GLY A 189 7.98 14.93 3.99
CA GLY A 189 9.05 15.90 4.14
C GLY A 189 9.23 16.76 2.88
N ASP A 190 10.45 16.84 2.37
CA ASP A 190 10.80 17.58 1.15
C ASP A 190 10.27 16.92 -0.14
N VAL A 191 10.11 15.58 -0.15
CA VAL A 191 9.50 14.82 -1.27
C VAL A 191 8.09 15.31 -1.59
N PHE A 192 7.43 15.95 -0.63
CA PHE A 192 6.12 16.57 -0.82
C PHE A 192 6.09 17.57 -2.01
N GLN A 193 7.17 18.31 -2.24
CA GLN A 193 7.27 19.23 -3.37
C GLN A 193 7.24 18.52 -4.73
N LEU A 194 7.74 17.29 -4.78
CA LEU A 194 7.78 16.50 -6.01
C LEU A 194 6.40 16.05 -6.51
N LEU A 195 5.38 16.13 -5.66
CA LEU A 195 4.00 15.76 -6.02
C LEU A 195 3.32 16.80 -6.93
N ASP A 196 3.83 18.03 -7.05
CA ASP A 196 3.37 18.97 -8.07
C ASP A 196 3.86 18.47 -9.45
N ARG A 197 2.91 18.05 -10.30
CA ARG A 197 3.21 17.52 -11.63
C ARG A 197 2.97 18.57 -12.71
N GLY A 198 3.91 18.65 -13.66
CA GLY A 198 3.77 19.47 -14.87
C GLY A 198 2.81 18.83 -15.88
N ASN A 199 2.64 19.50 -17.01
CA ASN A 199 1.83 18.98 -18.13
C ASN A 199 2.39 17.69 -18.76
N ASP A 200 3.65 17.40 -18.54
CA ASP A 200 4.36 16.19 -18.95
C ASP A 200 4.34 15.10 -17.88
N GLU A 201 3.55 15.30 -16.82
CA GLU A 201 3.42 14.39 -15.67
C GLU A 201 4.71 14.16 -14.86
N VAL A 202 5.78 14.93 -15.13
CA VAL A 202 7.00 14.96 -14.33
C VAL A 202 6.82 15.97 -13.19
N SER A 203 7.58 15.83 -12.08
CA SER A 203 7.61 16.86 -11.04
C SER A 203 7.95 18.22 -11.61
N GLU A 204 7.08 19.22 -11.42
CA GLU A 204 7.30 20.59 -11.89
C GLU A 204 8.53 21.22 -11.24
N TYR A 205 8.68 21.00 -9.92
CA TYR A 205 9.80 21.53 -9.14
C TYR A 205 10.71 20.39 -8.68
N PRO A 206 12.04 20.50 -8.85
CA PRO A 206 12.97 19.55 -8.27
C PRO A 206 13.14 19.80 -6.76
N ILE A 207 13.69 18.82 -6.08
CA ILE A 207 14.27 19.01 -4.75
C ILE A 207 15.77 18.70 -4.79
N GLN A 208 16.52 19.31 -3.86
CA GLN A 208 17.93 18.99 -3.66
C GLN A 208 18.04 17.67 -2.90
N ALA A 209 18.74 16.72 -3.50
CA ALA A 209 18.99 15.43 -2.84
C ALA A 209 20.05 15.58 -1.74
N SER A 210 19.83 14.92 -0.60
CA SER A 210 20.85 14.79 0.42
C SER A 210 22.05 13.97 -0.08
N GLU A 211 23.23 14.14 0.55
CA GLU A 211 24.42 13.37 0.19
C GLU A 211 24.19 11.85 0.24
N ASP A 212 23.34 11.40 1.15
CA ASP A 212 22.99 9.98 1.30
C ASP A 212 22.16 9.49 0.12
N ILE A 213 21.17 10.28 -0.31
CA ILE A 213 20.34 9.98 -1.48
C ILE A 213 21.18 10.01 -2.76
N LYS A 214 22.04 11.01 -2.95
CA LYS A 214 22.95 11.07 -4.10
C LYS A 214 23.82 9.82 -4.23
N LYS A 215 24.48 9.41 -3.13
CA LYS A 215 25.32 8.20 -3.09
C LYS A 215 24.51 6.93 -3.36
N TYR A 216 23.32 6.84 -2.78
CA TYR A 216 22.44 5.71 -3.02
C TYR A 216 22.01 5.62 -4.49
N LEU A 217 21.57 6.74 -5.08
CA LEU A 217 21.15 6.79 -6.49
C LEU A 217 22.33 6.47 -7.44
N ALA A 218 23.51 6.99 -7.18
CA ALA A 218 24.70 6.66 -7.96
C ALA A 218 25.06 5.16 -7.87
N GLY A 219 24.84 4.54 -6.70
CA GLY A 219 25.04 3.09 -6.54
C GLY A 219 24.06 2.25 -7.35
N GLU A 220 22.79 2.65 -7.40
CA GLU A 220 21.71 1.91 -8.07
C GLU A 220 21.62 2.19 -9.58
N LEU A 221 21.94 3.42 -9.98
CA LEU A 221 21.72 3.92 -11.34
C LEU A 221 23.05 4.12 -12.10
N GLY A 222 24.19 4.03 -11.43
CA GLY A 222 25.51 4.35 -11.97
C GLY A 222 25.77 5.85 -11.98
N GLY A 223 26.92 6.28 -12.53
CA GLY A 223 27.34 7.69 -12.58
C GLY A 223 27.95 8.19 -11.27
N ASN A 224 28.05 9.50 -11.13
CA ASN A 224 28.60 10.16 -9.95
C ASN A 224 27.46 10.64 -9.03
N PRO A 225 27.66 10.71 -7.71
CA PRO A 225 26.64 11.26 -6.79
C PRO A 225 26.13 12.65 -7.19
N ASP A 226 26.98 13.52 -7.73
CA ASP A 226 26.61 14.88 -8.15
C ASP A 226 25.68 14.92 -9.37
N ASP A 227 25.61 13.87 -10.17
CA ASP A 227 24.64 13.72 -11.26
C ASP A 227 23.20 13.68 -10.73
N TYR A 228 23.03 13.40 -9.44
CA TYR A 228 21.76 13.30 -8.71
C TYR A 228 21.53 14.44 -7.72
N ALA A 229 22.18 15.59 -7.92
CA ALA A 229 22.01 16.75 -7.03
C ALA A 229 20.56 17.23 -6.97
N GLU A 230 19.86 17.18 -8.10
CA GLU A 230 18.43 17.48 -8.18
C GLU A 230 17.65 16.22 -8.62
N ILE A 231 16.54 15.97 -7.93
CA ILE A 231 15.65 14.85 -8.25
C ILE A 231 14.24 15.33 -8.58
N ARG A 232 13.57 14.61 -9.48
CA ARG A 232 12.18 14.79 -9.89
C ARG A 232 11.51 13.42 -9.98
N ILE A 233 10.22 13.32 -9.72
CA ILE A 233 9.49 12.07 -9.97
C ILE A 233 9.21 11.96 -11.47
N PRO A 234 9.56 10.84 -12.12
CA PRO A 234 9.32 10.65 -13.55
C PRO A 234 7.83 10.41 -13.87
N ASP A 235 7.46 10.60 -15.13
CA ASP A 235 6.09 10.46 -15.63
C ASP A 235 5.53 9.02 -15.54
N ASN A 236 6.40 8.01 -15.47
CA ASN A 236 6.04 6.60 -15.34
C ASN A 236 5.90 6.14 -13.87
N MET A 237 6.08 7.02 -12.87
CA MET A 237 5.87 6.71 -11.46
C MET A 237 4.51 7.22 -10.96
N PHE A 238 3.73 6.32 -10.37
CA PHE A 238 2.41 6.55 -9.80
C PHE A 238 2.43 6.42 -8.29
N ILE A 239 1.64 7.24 -7.61
CA ILE A 239 1.46 7.15 -6.15
C ILE A 239 -0.04 7.19 -5.88
N TRP A 240 -0.61 6.05 -5.48
CA TRP A 240 -2.03 5.93 -5.17
C TRP A 240 -2.23 5.63 -3.70
N ALA A 241 -3.28 6.19 -3.14
CA ALA A 241 -3.57 6.00 -1.73
C ALA A 241 -5.04 5.70 -1.47
N THR A 242 -5.30 5.04 -0.35
CA THR A 242 -6.64 4.94 0.24
C THR A 242 -6.72 5.81 1.49
N MET A 243 -7.93 6.35 1.76
CA MET A 243 -8.20 7.15 2.93
C MET A 243 -9.58 6.80 3.51
N ASN A 244 -9.62 6.59 4.82
CA ASN A 244 -10.87 6.55 5.58
C ASN A 244 -11.06 7.92 6.26
N SER A 245 -12.05 8.70 5.83
CA SER A 245 -12.30 10.03 6.40
C SER A 245 -12.98 10.00 7.76
N ALA A 246 -13.70 8.91 8.07
CA ALA A 246 -14.50 8.77 9.28
C ALA A 246 -13.75 8.29 10.53
N ASP A 247 -12.54 7.75 10.35
CA ASP A 247 -11.81 7.10 11.44
C ASP A 247 -11.38 8.10 12.53
N GLN A 248 -11.48 7.66 13.78
CA GLN A 248 -10.93 8.41 14.91
C GLN A 248 -9.40 8.23 14.96
N GLY A 249 -8.67 9.29 15.35
CA GLY A 249 -7.22 9.23 15.45
C GLY A 249 -6.48 9.35 14.12
N VAL A 250 -7.12 9.91 13.09
CA VAL A 250 -6.47 10.27 11.82
C VAL A 250 -5.92 11.69 11.87
N PHE A 251 -4.87 11.92 11.10
CA PHE A 251 -4.27 13.24 10.95
C PHE A 251 -5.00 14.03 9.86
N PRO A 252 -5.30 15.33 10.10
CA PRO A 252 -5.86 16.17 9.07
C PRO A 252 -4.83 16.42 7.96
N MET A 253 -5.30 16.42 6.72
CA MET A 253 -4.50 16.84 5.57
C MET A 253 -4.82 18.29 5.23
N ASP A 254 -3.78 19.12 5.10
CA ASP A 254 -3.93 20.52 4.72
C ASP A 254 -4.29 20.70 3.23
N THR A 255 -4.68 21.90 2.85
CA THR A 255 -5.07 22.23 1.48
C THR A 255 -3.90 22.12 0.51
N ALA A 256 -2.67 22.45 0.96
CA ALA A 256 -1.48 22.38 0.13
C ALA A 256 -1.16 20.93 -0.25
N PHE A 257 -1.35 19.98 0.68
CA PHE A 257 -1.23 18.55 0.39
C PHE A 257 -2.33 18.09 -0.57
N LYS A 258 -3.59 18.43 -0.27
CA LYS A 258 -4.76 17.97 -1.05
C LYS A 258 -4.69 18.37 -2.53
N ARG A 259 -4.25 19.58 -2.85
CA ARG A 259 -4.21 20.09 -4.23
C ARG A 259 -3.29 19.31 -5.18
N ARG A 260 -2.37 18.48 -4.64
CA ARG A 260 -1.41 17.68 -5.40
C ARG A 260 -1.92 16.30 -5.77
N TRP A 261 -3.16 16.01 -5.38
CA TRP A 261 -3.78 14.71 -5.55
C TRP A 261 -5.11 14.83 -6.29
N ASP A 262 -5.37 13.85 -7.13
CA ASP A 262 -6.69 13.59 -7.67
C ASP A 262 -7.50 12.78 -6.64
N PHE A 263 -8.59 13.37 -6.14
CA PHE A 263 -9.45 12.75 -5.15
C PHE A 263 -10.61 12.05 -5.83
N THR A 264 -10.68 10.74 -5.70
CA THR A 264 -11.78 9.92 -6.20
C THR A 264 -12.67 9.49 -5.02
N TYR A 265 -13.86 10.05 -4.95
CA TYR A 265 -14.87 9.63 -3.98
C TYR A 265 -15.56 8.36 -4.43
N LEU A 266 -15.64 7.36 -3.56
CA LEU A 266 -16.47 6.17 -3.77
C LEU A 266 -17.76 6.34 -2.99
N GLY A 267 -18.85 6.52 -3.72
CA GLY A 267 -20.18 6.69 -3.16
C GLY A 267 -20.64 5.50 -2.34
N ILE A 268 -21.54 5.78 -1.41
CA ILE A 268 -21.98 4.81 -0.40
C ILE A 268 -22.65 3.57 -1.01
N ASP A 269 -23.21 3.69 -2.22
CA ASP A 269 -23.95 2.63 -2.91
C ASP A 269 -23.33 2.22 -4.25
N ASP A 270 -22.23 2.84 -4.70
CA ASP A 270 -21.65 2.63 -6.04
C ASP A 270 -21.27 1.16 -6.32
N SER A 271 -20.91 0.42 -5.29
CA SER A 271 -20.43 -0.97 -5.43
C SER A 271 -21.41 -2.02 -4.89
N GLU A 272 -22.69 -1.69 -4.72
CA GLU A 272 -23.69 -2.58 -4.11
C GLU A 272 -24.11 -3.80 -4.94
N ALA A 273 -23.87 -3.80 -6.25
CA ALA A 273 -24.31 -4.87 -7.16
C ALA A 273 -23.94 -6.29 -6.68
N GLY A 274 -22.79 -6.43 -5.99
CA GLY A 274 -22.33 -7.73 -5.47
C GLY A 274 -23.04 -8.23 -4.20
N ILE A 275 -23.95 -7.44 -3.62
CA ILE A 275 -24.68 -7.80 -2.38
C ILE A 275 -26.21 -7.70 -2.52
N VAL A 276 -26.69 -7.23 -3.68
CA VAL A 276 -28.13 -7.19 -3.97
C VAL A 276 -28.70 -8.61 -3.98
N GLY A 277 -29.91 -8.79 -3.41
CA GLY A 277 -30.60 -10.07 -3.34
C GLY A 277 -30.09 -11.01 -2.23
N LYS A 278 -29.05 -10.68 -1.48
CA LYS A 278 -28.57 -11.50 -0.36
C LYS A 278 -29.49 -11.39 0.85
N LYS A 279 -30.22 -12.48 1.15
CA LYS A 279 -31.27 -12.55 2.18
C LYS A 279 -30.85 -13.39 3.36
N VAL A 280 -31.39 -13.08 4.53
CA VAL A 280 -31.18 -13.80 5.78
C VAL A 280 -32.47 -13.81 6.60
N ILE A 281 -32.74 -14.90 7.31
CA ILE A 281 -33.83 -14.97 8.28
C ILE A 281 -33.30 -14.46 9.62
N LEU A 282 -33.94 -13.42 10.15
CA LEU A 282 -33.61 -12.81 11.43
C LEU A 282 -34.81 -12.85 12.40
N GLY A 283 -34.53 -12.94 13.70
CA GLY A 283 -35.54 -13.02 14.75
C GLY A 283 -36.09 -14.43 14.97
N GLN A 284 -36.93 -14.58 15.99
CA GLN A 284 -37.57 -15.83 16.38
C GLN A 284 -39.07 -15.61 16.62
N GLY A 285 -39.91 -16.66 16.46
CA GLY A 285 -41.36 -16.58 16.65
C GLY A 285 -41.97 -15.42 15.83
N ASP A 286 -42.78 -14.59 16.44
CA ASP A 286 -43.48 -13.46 15.84
C ASP A 286 -42.53 -12.40 15.25
N TYR A 287 -41.26 -12.39 15.62
CA TYR A 287 -40.23 -11.48 15.12
C TYR A 287 -39.47 -12.05 13.93
N ARG A 288 -39.75 -13.26 13.47
CA ARG A 288 -39.05 -13.90 12.36
C ARG A 288 -39.35 -13.19 11.04
N ARG A 289 -38.30 -12.67 10.36
CA ARG A 289 -38.41 -11.95 9.06
C ARG A 289 -37.33 -12.38 8.11
N ILE A 290 -37.66 -12.40 6.81
CA ILE A 290 -36.70 -12.48 5.71
C ILE A 290 -36.20 -11.08 5.43
N VAL A 291 -34.90 -10.85 5.57
CA VAL A 291 -34.28 -9.53 5.45
C VAL A 291 -33.20 -9.56 4.42
N GLU A 292 -33.28 -8.69 3.42
CA GLU A 292 -32.17 -8.47 2.49
C GLU A 292 -31.12 -7.58 3.18
N TRP A 293 -29.87 -8.04 3.20
CA TRP A 293 -28.78 -7.31 3.85
C TRP A 293 -28.63 -5.89 3.32
N ASN A 294 -28.69 -5.70 1.98
CA ASN A 294 -28.53 -4.37 1.39
C ASN A 294 -29.68 -3.43 1.77
N ALA A 295 -30.90 -3.94 1.82
CA ALA A 295 -32.05 -3.16 2.26
C ALA A 295 -31.93 -2.75 3.75
N LEU A 296 -31.49 -3.66 4.62
CA LEU A 296 -31.27 -3.35 6.05
C LEU A 296 -30.15 -2.32 6.22
N ARG A 297 -29.03 -2.47 5.50
CA ARG A 297 -27.92 -1.51 5.50
C ARG A 297 -28.41 -0.12 5.10
N LYS A 298 -29.17 0.00 4.02
CA LYS A 298 -29.74 1.27 3.55
C LYS A 298 -30.72 1.86 4.55
N ALA A 299 -31.60 1.05 5.15
CA ALA A 299 -32.53 1.52 6.17
C ALA A 299 -31.78 2.10 7.39
N ILE A 300 -30.71 1.42 7.84
CA ILE A 300 -29.87 1.93 8.93
C ILE A 300 -29.16 3.22 8.54
N ASN A 301 -28.56 3.27 7.33
CA ASN A 301 -27.89 4.48 6.83
C ASN A 301 -28.85 5.68 6.75
N ASN A 302 -30.04 5.47 6.22
CA ASN A 302 -31.07 6.52 6.13
C ASN A 302 -31.46 7.04 7.50
N GLU A 303 -31.60 6.17 8.50
CA GLU A 303 -31.87 6.58 9.86
C GLU A 303 -30.71 7.39 10.48
N LEU A 304 -29.45 6.95 10.25
CA LEU A 304 -28.27 7.69 10.67
C LEU A 304 -28.20 9.10 10.05
N LEU A 305 -28.61 9.27 8.80
CA LEU A 305 -28.73 10.60 8.15
C LEU A 305 -29.74 11.49 8.82
N THR A 306 -30.88 10.94 9.31
CA THR A 306 -31.86 11.73 10.11
C THR A 306 -31.23 12.26 11.40
N TYR A 307 -30.26 11.53 11.97
CA TYR A 307 -29.49 11.95 13.15
C TYR A 307 -28.34 12.92 12.81
N LYS A 308 -28.20 13.33 11.54
CA LYS A 308 -27.11 14.20 11.03
C LYS A 308 -25.73 13.56 11.19
N VAL A 309 -25.66 12.25 11.10
CA VAL A 309 -24.37 11.54 10.99
C VAL A 309 -23.80 11.82 9.59
N ASN A 310 -22.52 12.16 9.54
CA ASN A 310 -21.84 12.44 8.28
C ASN A 310 -21.81 11.18 7.39
N GLU A 311 -21.87 11.40 6.07
CA GLU A 311 -21.89 10.32 5.07
C GLU A 311 -20.67 9.39 5.17
N ASP A 312 -19.52 9.92 5.54
CA ASP A 312 -18.29 9.15 5.72
C ASP A 312 -18.35 8.12 6.86
N LYS A 313 -19.34 8.25 7.77
CA LYS A 313 -19.66 7.29 8.83
C LYS A 313 -20.80 6.33 8.50
N LEU A 314 -21.30 6.36 7.29
CA LEU A 314 -22.30 5.39 6.86
C LEU A 314 -21.63 4.06 6.49
N MET A 315 -22.41 3.00 6.43
CA MET A 315 -21.92 1.66 6.10
C MET A 315 -22.01 1.43 4.60
N GLY A 316 -20.86 1.20 3.95
CA GLY A 316 -20.81 0.74 2.56
C GLY A 316 -21.27 -0.71 2.38
N PRO A 317 -21.47 -1.18 1.13
CA PRO A 317 -21.97 -2.51 0.81
C PRO A 317 -21.15 -3.64 1.42
N TYR A 318 -19.84 -3.50 1.45
CA TYR A 318 -18.90 -4.50 1.97
C TYR A 318 -18.48 -4.24 3.41
N PHE A 319 -19.29 -3.52 4.20
CA PHE A 319 -19.09 -3.40 5.63
C PHE A 319 -19.10 -4.80 6.29
N ILE A 320 -20.00 -5.67 5.82
CA ILE A 320 -19.86 -7.13 5.95
C ILE A 320 -19.14 -7.61 4.70
N SER A 321 -17.90 -8.12 4.86
CA SER A 321 -17.04 -8.48 3.73
C SER A 321 -17.68 -9.59 2.85
N LYS A 322 -17.44 -9.52 1.54
CA LYS A 322 -17.95 -10.47 0.54
C LYS A 322 -17.70 -11.94 0.90
N LYS A 323 -16.56 -12.26 1.50
CA LYS A 323 -16.25 -13.63 1.95
C LYS A 323 -17.21 -14.19 3.02
N ASN A 324 -17.94 -13.32 3.70
CA ASN A 324 -18.93 -13.68 4.72
C ASN A 324 -20.38 -13.65 4.18
N LEU A 325 -20.53 -13.30 2.90
CA LEU A 325 -21.80 -13.32 2.18
C LEU A 325 -21.64 -14.42 1.12
N PRO A 326 -22.35 -15.56 1.26
CA PRO A 326 -22.24 -16.69 0.34
C PRO A 326 -22.64 -16.27 -1.09
N GLU A 327 -22.28 -17.08 -2.08
CA GLU A 327 -22.73 -16.89 -3.45
C GLU A 327 -24.24 -17.13 -3.57
N ASP A 328 -24.78 -18.03 -2.76
CA ASP A 328 -26.23 -18.30 -2.67
C ASP A 328 -27.01 -17.07 -2.21
N GLU A 329 -28.30 -17.05 -2.58
CA GLU A 329 -29.20 -15.96 -2.22
C GLU A 329 -29.44 -15.93 -0.68
N MET A 330 -29.56 -17.09 -0.05
CA MET A 330 -29.80 -17.21 1.39
C MET A 330 -28.54 -17.35 2.21
N ILE A 331 -28.39 -16.46 3.16
CA ILE A 331 -27.26 -16.44 4.12
C ILE A 331 -27.62 -17.28 5.35
N ASP A 332 -26.68 -18.08 5.84
CA ASP A 332 -26.84 -18.79 7.12
C ASP A 332 -27.13 -17.80 8.26
N PRO A 333 -28.29 -17.92 8.94
CA PRO A 333 -28.71 -16.97 9.97
C PRO A 333 -27.74 -16.87 11.15
N ALA A 334 -27.14 -17.98 11.58
CA ALA A 334 -26.24 -18.01 12.73
C ALA A 334 -24.92 -17.34 12.42
N VAL A 335 -24.38 -17.60 11.22
CA VAL A 335 -23.16 -16.94 10.70
C VAL A 335 -23.39 -15.44 10.57
N PHE A 336 -24.49 -15.05 9.93
CA PHE A 336 -24.82 -13.64 9.75
C PHE A 336 -25.02 -12.93 11.09
N ALA A 337 -25.84 -13.49 12.00
CA ALA A 337 -26.10 -12.86 13.29
C ALA A 337 -24.82 -12.63 14.09
N ARG A 338 -23.89 -13.59 14.08
CA ARG A 338 -22.58 -13.43 14.72
C ARG A 338 -21.79 -12.26 14.14
N ILE A 339 -21.73 -12.17 12.80
CA ILE A 339 -20.97 -11.11 12.10
C ILE A 339 -21.67 -9.77 12.32
N PHE A 340 -22.98 -9.72 12.18
CA PHE A 340 -23.77 -8.51 12.37
C PHE A 340 -23.61 -7.94 13.78
N LYS A 341 -23.68 -8.77 14.81
CA LYS A 341 -23.41 -8.35 16.20
C LYS A 341 -22.01 -7.78 16.35
N ASN A 342 -21.00 -8.52 15.93
CA ASN A 342 -19.61 -8.18 16.18
C ASN A 342 -19.06 -7.04 15.29
N LYS A 343 -19.73 -6.71 14.19
CA LYS A 343 -19.31 -5.63 13.29
C LYS A 343 -20.33 -4.50 13.27
N VAL A 344 -21.57 -4.79 12.88
CA VAL A 344 -22.57 -3.75 12.62
C VAL A 344 -23.09 -3.17 13.95
N ILE A 345 -23.61 -4.00 14.85
CA ILE A 345 -24.13 -3.49 16.15
C ILE A 345 -22.98 -2.81 16.93
N MET A 346 -21.78 -3.41 16.93
CA MET A 346 -20.62 -2.82 17.61
C MET A 346 -20.29 -1.44 17.05
N TYR A 347 -20.19 -1.31 15.71
CA TYR A 347 -19.91 -0.05 15.06
C TYR A 347 -20.98 1.03 15.35
N LEU A 348 -22.25 0.65 15.25
CA LEU A 348 -23.36 1.56 15.55
C LEU A 348 -23.36 1.99 17.03
N PHE A 349 -23.03 1.06 17.93
CA PHE A 349 -23.01 1.32 19.36
C PHE A 349 -21.84 2.22 19.79
N ASP A 350 -20.63 1.95 19.30
CA ASP A 350 -19.42 2.61 19.79
C ASP A 350 -19.01 3.84 18.97
N ASP A 351 -19.42 3.92 17.69
CA ASP A 351 -18.98 4.97 16.78
C ASP A 351 -20.16 5.70 16.10
N ALA A 352 -20.77 5.16 15.06
CA ALA A 352 -21.68 5.89 14.19
C ALA A 352 -22.89 6.48 14.91
N ALA A 353 -23.54 5.72 15.80
CA ALA A 353 -24.69 6.16 16.58
C ALA A 353 -24.39 6.37 18.06
N LYS A 354 -23.14 6.54 18.46
CA LYS A 354 -22.73 6.64 19.87
C LYS A 354 -23.57 7.59 20.72
N GLN A 355 -23.95 8.74 20.17
CA GLN A 355 -24.77 9.74 20.85
C GLN A 355 -26.28 9.50 20.69
N LYS A 356 -26.71 8.64 19.78
CA LYS A 356 -28.11 8.35 19.42
C LYS A 356 -28.49 6.88 19.58
N ARG A 357 -27.64 6.10 20.27
CA ARG A 357 -27.85 4.65 20.43
C ARG A 357 -29.21 4.28 21.06
N ILE A 358 -29.67 5.06 22.03
CA ILE A 358 -30.96 4.83 22.68
C ILE A 358 -32.10 4.98 21.67
N THR A 359 -32.02 5.96 20.79
CA THR A 359 -33.04 6.19 19.77
C THR A 359 -32.93 5.14 18.68
N LEU A 360 -31.71 4.86 18.18
CA LEU A 360 -31.48 3.86 17.12
C LEU A 360 -31.95 2.45 17.53
N PHE A 361 -31.60 2.04 18.76
CA PHE A 361 -32.02 0.76 19.33
C PHE A 361 -33.36 0.87 20.08
N GLY A 362 -34.29 1.68 19.54
CA GLY A 362 -35.59 2.01 20.15
C GLY A 362 -36.49 0.81 20.39
N GLY A 363 -36.34 -0.26 19.62
CA GLY A 363 -37.12 -1.51 19.77
C GLY A 363 -36.61 -2.47 20.88
N CYS A 364 -35.44 -2.18 21.44
CA CYS A 364 -34.95 -2.91 22.62
C CYS A 364 -35.67 -2.48 23.88
N ASP A 365 -35.63 -3.36 24.90
CA ASP A 365 -36.11 -3.02 26.24
C ASP A 365 -35.31 -1.85 26.83
N GLU A 366 -35.95 -0.99 27.61
CA GLU A 366 -35.32 0.24 28.13
C GLU A 366 -33.99 -0.01 28.87
N LYS A 367 -33.88 -1.13 29.61
CA LYS A 367 -32.64 -1.51 30.29
C LYS A 367 -31.57 -2.09 29.37
N ALA A 368 -31.91 -2.38 28.12
CA ALA A 368 -31.00 -2.98 27.15
C ALA A 368 -30.36 -1.93 26.22
N LYS A 369 -31.08 -0.85 25.84
CA LYS A 369 -30.70 0.17 24.87
C LYS A 369 -29.29 0.76 25.05
N ASN A 370 -28.75 0.72 26.24
CA ASN A 370 -27.45 1.27 26.57
C ASN A 370 -26.40 0.22 26.97
N GLN A 371 -26.67 -1.07 26.67
CA GLN A 371 -25.78 -2.18 27.01
C GLN A 371 -25.60 -3.09 25.80
N TYR A 372 -24.40 -3.02 25.18
CA TYR A 372 -24.06 -3.79 23.99
C TYR A 372 -24.45 -5.28 24.09
N SER A 373 -24.09 -5.95 25.20
CA SER A 373 -24.37 -7.37 25.37
C SER A 373 -25.85 -7.69 25.42
N LYS A 374 -26.67 -6.78 25.92
CA LYS A 374 -28.12 -6.96 25.96
C LYS A 374 -28.76 -6.73 24.59
N ILE A 375 -28.34 -5.69 23.88
CA ILE A 375 -28.76 -5.44 22.48
C ILE A 375 -28.47 -6.69 21.65
N CYS A 376 -27.26 -7.26 21.78
CA CYS A 376 -26.89 -8.48 21.05
C CYS A 376 -27.78 -9.69 21.38
N ARG A 377 -28.20 -9.85 22.64
CA ARG A 377 -29.13 -10.92 23.03
C ARG A 377 -30.53 -10.67 22.46
N GLU A 378 -31.02 -9.44 22.52
CA GLU A 378 -32.29 -9.09 21.94
C GLU A 378 -32.31 -9.24 20.42
N PHE A 379 -31.19 -8.97 19.74
CA PHE A 379 -31.07 -9.21 18.33
C PHE A 379 -31.28 -10.69 17.96
N ASP A 380 -30.79 -11.62 18.76
CA ASP A 380 -31.00 -13.05 18.54
C ASP A 380 -32.48 -13.44 18.56
N THR A 381 -33.29 -12.73 19.36
CA THR A 381 -34.74 -12.99 19.49
C THR A 381 -35.60 -12.10 18.60
N LYS A 382 -35.32 -10.77 18.63
CA LYS A 382 -36.16 -9.76 17.99
C LYS A 382 -35.69 -9.41 16.54
N GLY A 383 -34.49 -9.87 16.10
CA GLY A 383 -33.97 -9.55 14.76
C GLY A 383 -33.95 -8.05 14.50
N VAL A 384 -34.53 -7.62 13.38
CA VAL A 384 -34.59 -6.20 12.97
C VAL A 384 -35.41 -5.33 13.92
N TYR A 385 -36.27 -5.92 14.76
CA TYR A 385 -37.11 -5.19 15.72
C TYR A 385 -36.34 -4.64 16.92
N ILE A 386 -35.03 -4.85 17.02
CA ILE A 386 -34.21 -4.11 18.00
C ILE A 386 -34.06 -2.64 17.61
N PHE A 387 -34.23 -2.29 16.33
CA PHE A 387 -34.13 -0.94 15.86
C PHE A 387 -35.39 -0.11 16.07
N CYS A 388 -35.29 1.19 15.91
CA CYS A 388 -36.42 2.10 15.93
C CYS A 388 -37.40 1.82 14.76
N GLU A 389 -38.62 2.36 14.88
CA GLU A 389 -39.70 2.18 13.93
C GLU A 389 -39.31 2.58 12.49
N GLY A 390 -38.50 3.64 12.30
CA GLY A 390 -38.00 4.08 11.01
C GLY A 390 -37.23 3.00 10.23
N ILE A 391 -36.64 2.03 10.94
CA ILE A 391 -35.96 0.87 10.34
C ILE A 391 -36.88 -0.35 10.33
N SER A 392 -37.40 -0.75 11.50
CA SER A 392 -38.11 -2.01 11.66
C SER A 392 -39.42 -2.11 10.85
N SER A 393 -40.12 -0.99 10.65
CA SER A 393 -41.36 -0.95 9.87
C SER A 393 -41.17 -1.37 8.39
N GLN A 394 -39.98 -1.22 7.85
CA GLN A 394 -39.67 -1.59 6.45
C GLN A 394 -39.64 -3.10 6.21
N PHE A 395 -39.67 -3.92 7.29
CA PHE A 395 -39.55 -5.38 7.20
C PHE A 395 -40.75 -6.13 7.80
N ILE A 396 -41.82 -5.44 8.12
CA ILE A 396 -43.02 -6.05 8.80
C ILE A 396 -43.65 -7.12 7.89
N ASP A 397 -43.82 -6.87 6.62
CA ASP A 397 -44.50 -7.73 5.66
C ASP A 397 -43.66 -8.91 5.14
N ASN A 398 -42.42 -9.01 5.58
CA ASN A 398 -41.44 -10.02 5.12
C ASN A 398 -41.45 -11.27 6.08
N ALA A 399 -42.59 -11.69 6.60
CA ALA A 399 -42.67 -12.95 7.33
C ALA A 399 -42.38 -14.13 6.38
N PRO A 400 -41.51 -15.11 6.77
CA PRO A 400 -41.39 -16.32 5.97
C PRO A 400 -42.71 -17.06 5.93
N GLU A 401 -43.05 -17.67 4.80
CA GLU A 401 -44.17 -18.60 4.73
C GLU A 401 -43.93 -19.68 5.78
N ASP A 402 -44.96 -20.03 6.54
CA ASP A 402 -44.91 -21.16 7.46
C ASP A 402 -44.71 -22.42 6.62
N ASP A 403 -43.52 -22.99 6.67
CA ASP A 403 -43.31 -24.35 6.21
C ASP A 403 -44.08 -25.24 7.22
N GLY A 404 -45.35 -25.44 6.89
CA GLY A 404 -46.23 -26.27 7.74
C GLY A 404 -45.56 -27.64 7.93
N GLU A 405 -45.25 -27.94 9.22
CA GLU A 405 -44.92 -29.27 9.67
C GLU A 405 -46.05 -30.26 9.39
#